data_ef08f4c4fffbfd179d2a2e0950067c69
#
_entry.id   ef08f4c4fffbfd179d2a2e0950067c69
#
_cell.length_a   1.000
_cell.length_b   1.000
_cell.length_c   1.000
_cell.angle_alpha   90.00
_cell.angle_beta   90.00
_cell.angle_gamma   90.00
#
_symmetry.space_group_name_H-M   'P 1'
#
loop_
_entity.id
_entity.type
_entity.pdbx_description
1 polymer ?
#
loop_
_entity_poly.entity_id
_entity_poly.type
_entity_poly.pdbx_seq_one_letter_code
_entity_poly.pdbx_strand_id
1 'polypeptide(L)'
;MKKSDIKILCVDDEPDILEILKYNLSNEGYNISTASDGKSAIEMAYNISPNLIIMDVMMPSMDGIEACEKLRSDEKFNDTIIMFLTARGEDYSHVAAYDAGADDYVTKPVKPKVLVSKVK
;
A
#
# COMPACT_ATOMS: atom_id res chain seq x y z
N MET A 1 7.84 -17.84 -9.88
CA MET A 1 8.17 -16.40 -9.71
C MET A 1 9.05 -16.22 -8.48
N LYS A 2 10.17 -15.53 -8.64
CA LYS A 2 11.04 -15.21 -7.50
C LYS A 2 10.49 -14.01 -6.74
N LYS A 3 10.76 -13.92 -5.44
CA LYS A 3 10.32 -12.76 -4.65
C LYS A 3 10.86 -11.46 -5.22
N SER A 4 12.07 -11.46 -5.79
CA SER A 4 12.64 -10.25 -6.39
C SER A 4 11.88 -9.76 -7.62
N ASP A 5 11.03 -10.60 -8.21
CA ASP A 5 10.16 -10.21 -9.33
C ASP A 5 8.86 -9.58 -8.83
N ILE A 6 8.58 -9.67 -7.54
CA ILE A 6 7.38 -9.08 -6.95
C ILE A 6 7.70 -7.65 -6.55
N LYS A 7 7.01 -6.71 -7.17
CA LYS A 7 7.19 -5.28 -6.91
C LYS A 7 6.15 -4.79 -5.93
N ILE A 8 6.60 -4.20 -4.85
CA ILE A 8 5.72 -3.65 -3.81
C ILE A 8 5.94 -2.15 -3.72
N LEU A 9 4.86 -1.39 -3.82
CA LEU A 9 4.88 0.06 -3.63
C LEU A 9 4.33 0.37 -2.25
N CYS A 10 5.13 1.03 -1.41
CA CYS A 10 4.74 1.43 -0.07
C CYS A 10 4.49 2.94 -0.06
N VAL A 11 3.33 3.36 0.41
CA VAL A 11 2.90 4.76 0.41
C VAL A 11 2.49 5.20 1.81
N ASP A 12 3.18 6.20 2.34
CA ASP A 12 2.87 6.79 3.64
C ASP A 12 3.56 8.15 3.71
N ASP A 13 2.93 9.12 4.35
CA ASP A 13 3.53 10.44 4.52
C ASP A 13 4.50 10.49 5.72
N GLU A 14 4.55 9.44 6.52
CA GLU A 14 5.48 9.32 7.64
C GLU A 14 6.72 8.54 7.21
N PRO A 15 7.91 9.19 7.14
CA PRO A 15 9.13 8.51 6.72
C PRO A 15 9.50 7.28 7.55
N ASP A 16 9.20 7.33 8.86
CA ASP A 16 9.50 6.20 9.75
C ASP A 16 8.72 4.95 9.38
N ILE A 17 7.47 5.11 8.96
CA ILE A 17 6.63 3.98 8.53
C ILE A 17 7.19 3.39 7.24
N LEU A 18 7.54 4.25 6.27
CA LEU A 18 8.14 3.79 5.02
C LEU A 18 9.42 3.01 5.26
N GLU A 19 10.24 3.46 6.22
CA GLU A 19 11.48 2.78 6.57
C GLU A 19 11.22 1.39 7.13
N ILE A 20 10.24 1.27 8.03
CA ILE A 20 9.85 -0.02 8.60
C ILE A 20 9.36 -0.97 7.52
N LEU A 21 8.49 -0.49 6.64
CA LEU A 21 7.96 -1.31 5.55
C LEU A 21 9.08 -1.77 4.61
N LYS A 22 9.91 -0.84 4.19
CA LYS A 22 11.01 -1.13 3.27
C LYS A 22 11.98 -2.14 3.87
N TYR A 23 12.38 -1.92 5.12
CA TYR A 23 13.33 -2.81 5.79
C TYR A 23 12.81 -4.23 5.87
N ASN A 24 11.60 -4.41 6.39
CA ASN A 24 11.04 -5.74 6.62
C ASN A 24 10.74 -6.49 5.32
N LEU A 25 10.20 -5.80 4.33
CA LEU A 25 9.84 -6.44 3.07
C LEU A 25 11.06 -6.68 2.18
N SER A 26 12.04 -5.78 2.19
CA SER A 26 13.29 -5.99 1.47
C SER A 26 14.05 -7.19 2.03
N ASN A 27 14.02 -7.37 3.34
CA ASN A 27 14.67 -8.52 3.98
C ASN A 27 14.03 -9.85 3.56
N GLU A 28 12.75 -9.82 3.16
CA GLU A 28 12.07 -11.01 2.65
C GLU A 28 12.36 -11.26 1.17
N GLY A 29 13.07 -10.35 0.52
CA GLY A 29 13.50 -10.51 -0.87
C GLY A 29 12.65 -9.77 -1.91
N TYR A 30 11.62 -9.04 -1.50
CA TYR A 30 10.75 -8.29 -2.44
C TYR A 30 11.44 -7.03 -2.95
N ASN A 31 11.02 -6.58 -4.13
CA ASN A 31 11.51 -5.34 -4.74
C ASN A 31 10.61 -4.18 -4.29
N ILE A 32 11.16 -3.28 -3.47
CA ILE A 32 10.38 -2.24 -2.78
C ILE A 32 10.63 -0.86 -3.39
N SER A 33 9.54 -0.13 -3.65
CA SER A 33 9.56 1.29 -4.00
C SER A 33 8.70 2.03 -3.00
N THR A 34 8.95 3.32 -2.81
CA THR A 34 8.21 4.12 -1.84
C THR A 34 7.70 5.41 -2.47
N ALA A 35 6.59 5.92 -1.92
CA ALA A 35 6.03 7.22 -2.27
C ALA A 35 5.47 7.84 -1.00
N SER A 36 5.42 9.17 -0.92
CA SER A 36 5.06 9.87 0.31
C SER A 36 3.68 10.54 0.25
N ASP A 37 2.98 10.46 -0.87
CA ASP A 37 1.63 11.01 -1.01
C ASP A 37 0.87 10.27 -2.12
N GLY A 38 -0.43 10.58 -2.22
CA GLY A 38 -1.31 9.89 -3.16
C GLY A 38 -0.97 10.16 -4.62
N LYS A 39 -0.60 11.40 -4.93
CA LYS A 39 -0.26 11.77 -6.30
C LYS A 39 1.00 11.06 -6.76
N SER A 40 2.05 11.10 -5.93
CA SER A 40 3.31 10.40 -6.23
C SER A 40 3.09 8.89 -6.32
N ALA A 41 2.19 8.36 -5.49
CA ALA A 41 1.86 6.93 -5.51
C ALA A 41 1.27 6.53 -6.86
N ILE A 42 0.34 7.33 -7.39
CA ILE A 42 -0.28 7.04 -8.69
C ILE A 42 0.77 7.10 -9.80
N GLU A 43 1.60 8.13 -9.81
CA GLU A 43 2.67 8.25 -10.80
C GLU A 43 3.63 7.06 -10.74
N MET A 44 4.04 6.70 -9.53
CA MET A 44 4.96 5.56 -9.34
C MET A 44 4.31 4.25 -9.78
N ALA A 45 3.01 4.07 -9.49
CA ALA A 45 2.29 2.87 -9.89
C ALA A 45 2.29 2.69 -11.41
N TYR A 46 2.09 3.77 -12.16
CA TYR A 46 2.17 3.70 -13.61
C TYR A 46 3.57 3.38 -14.10
N ASN A 47 4.60 3.88 -13.41
CA ASN A 47 5.99 3.67 -13.81
C ASN A 47 6.48 2.25 -13.56
N ILE A 48 6.12 1.66 -12.43
CA ILE A 48 6.68 0.36 -12.03
C ILE A 48 5.73 -0.83 -12.19
N SER A 49 4.43 -0.57 -12.37
CA SER A 49 3.40 -1.62 -12.43
C SER A 49 3.52 -2.59 -11.25
N PRO A 50 3.26 -2.13 -10.02
CA PRO A 50 3.48 -2.98 -8.84
C PRO A 50 2.48 -4.13 -8.76
N ASN A 51 2.90 -5.22 -8.11
CA ASN A 51 2.02 -6.34 -7.83
C ASN A 51 1.17 -6.08 -6.58
N LEU A 52 1.73 -5.32 -5.64
CA LEU A 52 1.08 -4.97 -4.37
C LEU A 52 1.34 -3.51 -4.05
N ILE A 53 0.32 -2.82 -3.57
CA ILE A 53 0.45 -1.46 -3.04
C ILE A 53 0.01 -1.50 -1.58
N ILE A 54 0.89 -1.04 -0.69
CA ILE A 54 0.58 -0.87 0.73
C ILE A 54 0.50 0.63 0.95
N MET A 55 -0.68 1.14 1.32
CA MET A 55 -0.94 2.57 1.31
C MET A 55 -1.68 3.04 2.54
N ASP A 56 -1.17 4.12 3.15
CA ASP A 56 -1.83 4.78 4.28
C ASP A 56 -3.16 5.39 3.81
N VAL A 57 -4.19 5.24 4.61
CA VAL A 57 -5.51 5.83 4.34
C VAL A 57 -5.45 7.35 4.51
N MET A 58 -4.84 7.81 5.59
CA MET A 58 -4.82 9.23 5.95
C MET A 58 -3.54 9.92 5.48
N MET A 59 -3.64 10.63 4.36
CA MET A 59 -2.54 11.41 3.81
C MET A 59 -3.03 12.79 3.41
N PRO A 60 -2.17 13.83 3.46
CA PRO A 60 -2.57 15.16 3.02
C PRO A 60 -2.84 15.20 1.52
N SER A 61 -3.67 16.14 1.08
CA SER A 61 -4.07 16.41 -0.30
C SER A 61 -4.94 15.32 -0.90
N MET A 62 -4.39 14.16 -1.17
CA MET A 62 -5.12 13.01 -1.71
C MET A 62 -4.93 11.84 -0.76
N ASP A 63 -5.99 11.40 -0.10
CA ASP A 63 -5.89 10.26 0.82
C ASP A 63 -5.79 8.93 0.07
N GLY A 64 -5.51 7.86 0.82
CA GLY A 64 -5.33 6.55 0.23
C GLY A 64 -6.59 6.01 -0.44
N ILE A 65 -7.76 6.34 0.09
CA ILE A 65 -9.03 5.89 -0.48
C ILE A 65 -9.23 6.51 -1.86
N GLU A 66 -9.01 7.81 -2.00
CA GLU A 66 -9.11 8.50 -3.28
C GLU A 66 -8.10 7.96 -4.29
N ALA A 67 -6.85 7.74 -3.85
CA ALA A 67 -5.83 7.17 -4.71
C ALA A 67 -6.22 5.77 -5.19
N CYS A 68 -6.76 4.95 -4.30
CA CYS A 68 -7.22 3.61 -4.64
C CYS A 68 -8.34 3.64 -5.69
N GLU A 69 -9.32 4.53 -5.49
CA GLU A 69 -10.41 4.68 -6.45
C GLU A 69 -9.90 5.06 -7.83
N LYS A 70 -8.94 5.98 -7.89
CA LYS A 70 -8.34 6.39 -9.17
C LYS A 70 -7.59 5.24 -9.84
N LEU A 71 -6.84 4.47 -9.09
CA LEU A 71 -6.13 3.32 -9.64
C LEU A 71 -7.10 2.25 -10.12
N ARG A 72 -8.17 1.98 -9.36
CA ARG A 72 -9.16 0.97 -9.74
C ARG A 72 -10.00 1.38 -10.95
N SER A 73 -10.02 2.65 -11.29
CA SER A 73 -10.71 3.11 -12.49
C SER A 73 -9.96 2.75 -13.78
N ASP A 74 -8.69 2.32 -13.68
CA ASP A 74 -7.88 1.92 -14.82
C ASP A 74 -7.69 0.40 -14.81
N GLU A 75 -8.06 -0.26 -15.90
CA GLU A 75 -7.96 -1.72 -16.04
C GLU A 75 -6.55 -2.25 -15.83
N LYS A 76 -5.54 -1.42 -16.05
CA LYS A 76 -4.14 -1.78 -15.83
C LYS A 76 -3.90 -2.33 -14.41
N PHE A 77 -4.66 -1.85 -13.43
CA PHE A 77 -4.48 -2.21 -12.04
C PHE A 77 -5.52 -3.21 -11.50
N ASN A 78 -6.25 -3.88 -12.41
CA ASN A 78 -7.27 -4.86 -11.97
C ASN A 78 -6.68 -5.99 -11.13
N ASP A 79 -5.47 -6.43 -11.45
CA ASP A 79 -4.82 -7.54 -10.76
C ASP A 79 -3.86 -7.09 -9.66
N THR A 80 -3.66 -5.77 -9.50
CA THR A 80 -2.82 -5.24 -8.44
C THR A 80 -3.54 -5.37 -7.09
N ILE A 81 -2.87 -5.95 -6.11
CA ILE A 81 -3.41 -6.06 -4.77
C ILE A 81 -3.17 -4.75 -4.04
N ILE A 82 -4.22 -4.18 -3.44
CA ILE A 82 -4.12 -2.94 -2.68
C ILE A 82 -4.46 -3.23 -1.22
N MET A 83 -3.52 -2.93 -0.33
CA MET A 83 -3.65 -3.12 1.11
C MET A 83 -3.50 -1.77 1.80
N PHE A 84 -4.47 -1.40 2.64
CA PHE A 84 -4.40 -0.14 3.37
C PHE A 84 -3.72 -0.29 4.73
N LEU A 85 -3.09 0.80 5.18
CA LEU A 85 -2.64 0.98 6.56
C LEU A 85 -3.65 1.89 7.25
N THR A 86 -4.23 1.45 8.34
CA THR A 86 -5.25 2.22 9.06
C THR A 86 -4.84 2.45 10.51
N ALA A 87 -5.24 3.57 11.09
CA ALA A 87 -5.06 3.82 12.51
C ALA A 87 -6.05 2.98 13.31
N ARG A 88 -5.64 2.58 14.51
CA ARG A 88 -6.51 1.81 15.40
C ARG A 88 -7.74 2.63 15.78
N GLY A 89 -8.91 2.02 15.73
CA GLY A 89 -10.15 2.68 16.11
C GLY A 89 -10.90 3.36 14.99
N GLU A 90 -10.37 3.33 13.78
CA GLU A 90 -11.04 3.91 12.60
C GLU A 90 -11.85 2.86 11.86
N ASP A 91 -12.89 2.33 12.51
CA ASP A 91 -13.69 1.25 11.95
C ASP A 91 -14.36 1.62 10.63
N TYR A 92 -14.78 2.88 10.49
CA TYR A 92 -15.41 3.33 9.25
C TYR A 92 -14.45 3.27 8.06
N SER A 93 -13.15 3.39 8.31
CA SER A 93 -12.14 3.33 7.26
C SER A 93 -12.11 1.96 6.58
N HIS A 94 -12.42 0.90 7.31
CA HIS A 94 -12.42 -0.45 6.76
C HIS A 94 -13.48 -0.61 5.67
N VAL A 95 -14.71 -0.11 5.94
CA VAL A 95 -15.80 -0.17 4.97
C VAL A 95 -15.47 0.67 3.74
N ALA A 96 -15.00 1.92 3.96
CA ALA A 96 -14.63 2.81 2.87
C ALA A 96 -13.49 2.23 2.03
N ALA A 97 -12.52 1.57 2.68
CA ALA A 97 -11.40 0.94 1.98
C ALA A 97 -11.88 -0.15 1.02
N TYR A 98 -12.75 -1.04 1.48
CA TYR A 98 -13.28 -2.11 0.63
C TYR A 98 -14.16 -1.54 -0.49
N ASP A 99 -14.97 -0.53 -0.20
CA ASP A 99 -15.80 0.13 -1.21
C ASP A 99 -14.96 0.79 -2.30
N ALA A 100 -13.78 1.29 -1.94
CA ALA A 100 -12.85 1.89 -2.90
C ALA A 100 -12.09 0.85 -3.73
N GLY A 101 -12.22 -0.43 -3.41
CA GLY A 101 -11.60 -1.52 -4.15
C GLY A 101 -10.35 -2.11 -3.51
N ALA A 102 -10.14 -1.88 -2.22
CA ALA A 102 -9.02 -2.49 -1.50
C ALA A 102 -9.26 -3.98 -1.26
N ASP A 103 -8.17 -4.74 -1.23
CA ASP A 103 -8.23 -6.19 -1.01
C ASP A 103 -8.05 -6.55 0.46
N ASP A 104 -7.34 -5.72 1.24
CA ASP A 104 -7.07 -6.01 2.65
C ASP A 104 -6.62 -4.73 3.36
N TYR A 105 -6.38 -4.82 4.66
CA TYR A 105 -5.85 -3.72 5.45
C TYR A 105 -4.97 -4.25 6.58
N VAL A 106 -4.10 -3.38 7.09
CA VAL A 106 -3.24 -3.63 8.25
C VAL A 106 -3.40 -2.45 9.21
N THR A 107 -3.61 -2.75 10.49
CA THR A 107 -3.79 -1.71 11.50
C THR A 107 -2.44 -1.22 12.02
N LYS A 108 -2.29 0.10 12.17
CA LYS A 108 -1.12 0.68 12.82
C LYS A 108 -1.23 0.51 14.35
N PRO A 109 -0.14 0.35 15.08
CA PRO A 109 1.24 0.35 14.61
C PRO A 109 1.58 -0.91 13.80
N VAL A 110 2.44 -0.74 12.81
CA VAL A 110 2.82 -1.86 11.93
C VAL A 110 3.67 -2.85 12.71
N LYS A 111 3.18 -4.09 12.78
CA LYS A 111 3.92 -5.20 13.42
C LYS A 111 4.57 -6.02 12.31
N PRO A 112 5.90 -6.11 12.27
CA PRO A 112 6.60 -6.78 11.17
C PRO A 112 6.10 -8.19 10.87
N LYS A 113 5.85 -9.00 11.89
CA LYS A 113 5.38 -10.37 11.69
C LYS A 113 4.00 -10.43 11.02
N VAL A 114 3.09 -9.54 11.42
CA VAL A 114 1.75 -9.48 10.84
C VAL A 114 1.84 -9.00 9.40
N LEU A 115 2.64 -7.98 9.14
CA LEU A 115 2.83 -7.44 7.80
C LEU A 115 3.38 -8.50 6.85
N VAL A 116 4.45 -9.16 7.23
CA VAL A 116 5.10 -10.17 6.39
C VAL A 116 4.14 -11.33 6.13
N SER A 117 3.39 -11.75 7.14
CA SER A 117 2.41 -12.83 7.01
C SER A 117 1.32 -12.48 5.99
N LYS A 118 0.81 -11.24 6.01
CA LYS A 118 -0.24 -10.81 5.09
C LYS A 118 0.26 -10.68 3.65
N VAL A 119 1.51 -10.27 3.47
CA VAL A 119 2.11 -10.12 2.14
C VAL A 119 2.35 -11.48 1.49
N LYS A 120 2.71 -12.47 2.28
CA LYS A 120 2.88 -13.82 1.77
C LYS A 120 1.54 -14.40 1.38
#